data_56ff006044e01609f7798e992873a01f
#
_entry.id   56ff006044e01609f7798e992873a01f
#
_cell.length_a   1.000
_cell.length_b   1.000
_cell.length_c   1.000
_cell.angle_alpha   90.00
_cell.angle_beta   90.00
_cell.angle_gamma   90.00
#
_symmetry.space_group_name_H-M   'P 1'
#
loop_
_entity.id
_entity.type
_entity.pdbx_description
1 polymer ?
#
loop_
_entity_poly.entity_id
_entity_poly.type
_entity_poly.pdbx_seq_one_letter_code
_entity_poly.pdbx_strand_id
1 'polypeptide(L)'
;MFGGLAAAVAIVFFVTAHEAGHFLAAKAVGMKATQFFFGFGPKIWSVQKGETEYGFKWLPLGGYVRIVGMSPMEEVSPADAGRTYREKKFWEKSFVLLAGVGTNFLLAFGIFYGVGVADGAPGGPTTEVGMVSEASAAAAAGLRPGDVIVAVGGSETPKWADVEAALQTAGPGPNAVRVDRDGELLTFDVNLTASETHAGAGFLGVTPTIGRVDIGPVEGVGYAGRLVWDGAVSTLEAIFRMVRPSSLAQYFGVFLGDTDVPGEIRPVSPIGVVSIGTQAESATFFFTILALVNVILATINLLPLFPLDGGHFAVAIYEKVTGRQADARRLLPIAAVVIGLFAFLGFVAIILDLTNPINL
;
A
#
# COMPACT_ATOMS: atom_id res chain seq x y z
N MET A 1 7.40 -19.25 0.76
CA MET A 1 6.38 -19.82 -0.16
C MET A 1 4.95 -19.57 0.31
N PHE A 2 4.58 -19.85 1.57
CA PHE A 2 3.23 -19.60 2.07
C PHE A 2 2.80 -18.13 2.04
N GLY A 3 3.70 -17.20 2.39
CA GLY A 3 3.40 -15.75 2.41
C GLY A 3 3.03 -15.20 1.03
N GLY A 4 3.71 -15.62 -0.03
CA GLY A 4 3.40 -15.18 -1.39
C GLY A 4 2.02 -15.65 -1.88
N LEU A 5 1.67 -16.93 -1.64
CA LEU A 5 0.34 -17.45 -1.96
C LEU A 5 -0.75 -16.72 -1.15
N ALA A 6 -0.50 -16.50 0.14
CA ALA A 6 -1.42 -15.75 1.00
C ALA A 6 -1.60 -14.31 0.52
N ALA A 7 -0.54 -13.62 0.09
CA ALA A 7 -0.61 -12.27 -0.49
C ALA A 7 -1.43 -12.26 -1.78
N ALA A 8 -1.22 -13.23 -2.68
CA ALA A 8 -2.00 -13.34 -3.90
C ALA A 8 -3.50 -13.55 -3.61
N VAL A 9 -3.82 -14.44 -2.67
CA VAL A 9 -5.21 -14.69 -2.24
C VAL A 9 -5.82 -13.44 -1.59
N ALA A 10 -5.04 -12.70 -0.79
CA ALA A 10 -5.51 -11.48 -0.16
C ALA A 10 -5.82 -10.38 -1.18
N ILE A 11 -4.98 -10.18 -2.21
CA ILE A 11 -5.27 -9.23 -3.30
C ILE A 11 -6.58 -9.57 -3.99
N VAL A 12 -6.77 -10.87 -4.34
CA VAL A 12 -8.03 -11.37 -4.93
C VAL A 12 -9.22 -11.08 -4.02
N PHE A 13 -9.07 -11.34 -2.73
CA PHE A 13 -10.09 -11.06 -1.73
C PHE A 13 -10.44 -9.57 -1.65
N PHE A 14 -9.45 -8.67 -1.61
CA PHE A 14 -9.66 -7.22 -1.51
C PHE A 14 -10.39 -6.66 -2.73
N VAL A 15 -10.01 -7.10 -3.93
CA VAL A 15 -10.71 -6.69 -5.17
C VAL A 15 -12.13 -7.22 -5.17
N THR A 16 -12.34 -8.48 -4.76
CA THR A 16 -13.70 -9.05 -4.69
C THR A 16 -14.57 -8.35 -3.65
N ALA A 17 -14.00 -8.00 -2.49
CA ALA A 17 -14.68 -7.26 -1.43
C ALA A 17 -15.06 -5.84 -1.88
N HIS A 18 -14.18 -5.16 -2.64
CA HIS A 18 -14.46 -3.89 -3.28
C HIS A 18 -15.70 -3.97 -4.19
N GLU A 19 -15.71 -4.93 -5.12
CA GLU A 19 -16.86 -5.17 -6.00
C GLU A 19 -18.13 -5.55 -5.23
N ALA A 20 -17.98 -6.32 -4.14
CA ALA A 20 -19.09 -6.65 -3.26
C ALA A 20 -19.66 -5.41 -2.56
N GLY A 21 -18.82 -4.43 -2.23
CA GLY A 21 -19.27 -3.13 -1.72
C GLY A 21 -20.23 -2.43 -2.69
N HIS A 22 -19.84 -2.30 -3.95
CA HIS A 22 -20.69 -1.72 -5.01
C HIS A 22 -21.97 -2.53 -5.20
N PHE A 23 -21.85 -3.85 -5.26
CA PHE A 23 -22.98 -4.74 -5.45
C PHE A 23 -24.02 -4.62 -4.34
N LEU A 24 -23.58 -4.70 -3.09
CA LEU A 24 -24.48 -4.62 -1.94
C LEU A 24 -25.14 -3.25 -1.83
N ALA A 25 -24.39 -2.17 -2.07
CA ALA A 25 -24.92 -0.82 -2.09
C ALA A 25 -25.93 -0.63 -3.23
N ALA A 26 -25.66 -1.12 -4.44
CA ALA A 26 -26.58 -1.08 -5.58
C ALA A 26 -27.90 -1.79 -5.25
N LYS A 27 -27.82 -2.99 -4.65
CA LYS A 27 -29.00 -3.72 -4.21
C LYS A 27 -29.77 -2.98 -3.11
N ALA A 28 -29.09 -2.38 -2.15
CA ALA A 28 -29.69 -1.63 -1.05
C ALA A 28 -30.52 -0.43 -1.53
N VAL A 29 -30.07 0.25 -2.61
CA VAL A 29 -30.82 1.36 -3.22
C VAL A 29 -31.73 0.94 -4.39
N GLY A 30 -31.94 -0.38 -4.56
CA GLY A 30 -32.86 -0.93 -5.57
C GLY A 30 -32.38 -0.74 -7.01
N MET A 31 -31.06 -0.65 -7.26
CA MET A 31 -30.50 -0.75 -8.60
C MET A 31 -30.45 -2.20 -9.05
N LYS A 32 -30.63 -2.44 -10.36
CA LYS A 32 -30.48 -3.76 -10.96
C LYS A 32 -29.02 -4.05 -11.24
N ALA A 33 -28.45 -5.05 -10.55
CA ALA A 33 -27.15 -5.59 -10.83
C ALA A 33 -27.31 -6.97 -11.49
N THR A 34 -26.85 -7.10 -12.74
CA THR A 34 -27.05 -8.28 -13.57
C THR A 34 -25.89 -9.26 -13.51
N GLN A 35 -24.68 -8.80 -13.18
CA GLN A 35 -23.50 -9.64 -13.11
C GLN A 35 -22.64 -9.26 -11.92
N PHE A 36 -22.10 -10.29 -11.27
CA PHE A 36 -21.05 -10.20 -10.26
C PHE A 36 -20.02 -11.27 -10.58
N PHE A 37 -18.91 -10.87 -11.13
CA PHE A 37 -17.87 -11.81 -11.57
C PHE A 37 -16.52 -11.47 -10.97
N PHE A 38 -15.78 -12.52 -10.61
CA PHE A 38 -14.35 -12.43 -10.41
C PHE A 38 -13.61 -12.80 -11.69
N GLY A 39 -12.66 -11.96 -12.12
CA GLY A 39 -11.87 -12.14 -13.34
C GLY A 39 -12.50 -11.52 -14.59
N PHE A 40 -11.72 -11.57 -15.67
CA PHE A 40 -12.10 -11.07 -17.01
C PHE A 40 -11.95 -12.18 -18.07
N GLY A 41 -12.46 -11.94 -19.28
CA GLY A 41 -12.37 -12.87 -20.41
C GLY A 41 -13.48 -13.92 -20.43
N PRO A 42 -13.22 -15.12 -20.98
CA PRO A 42 -14.22 -16.19 -21.08
C PRO A 42 -14.68 -16.70 -19.72
N LYS A 43 -15.94 -17.11 -19.61
CA LYS A 43 -16.49 -17.71 -18.38
C LYS A 43 -15.92 -19.10 -18.16
N ILE A 44 -15.44 -19.36 -16.93
CA ILE A 44 -15.09 -20.71 -16.46
C ILE A 44 -16.34 -21.38 -15.90
N TRP A 45 -17.05 -20.64 -15.03
CA TRP A 45 -18.23 -21.12 -14.34
C TRP A 45 -19.14 -19.95 -13.95
N SER A 46 -20.44 -20.15 -13.99
CA SER A 46 -21.40 -19.19 -13.47
C SER A 46 -22.68 -19.85 -12.99
N VAL A 47 -23.37 -19.18 -12.08
CA VAL A 47 -24.70 -19.54 -11.58
C VAL A 47 -25.62 -18.33 -11.60
N GLN A 48 -26.83 -18.51 -12.09
CA GLN A 48 -27.88 -17.49 -12.04
C GLN A 48 -28.62 -17.59 -10.71
N LYS A 49 -28.62 -16.52 -9.90
CA LYS A 49 -29.43 -16.44 -8.69
C LYS A 49 -30.29 -15.17 -8.72
N GLY A 50 -31.56 -15.34 -8.93
CA GLY A 50 -32.47 -14.21 -9.16
C GLY A 50 -32.12 -13.45 -10.44
N GLU A 51 -31.95 -12.15 -10.34
CA GLU A 51 -31.60 -11.29 -11.48
C GLU A 51 -30.10 -11.15 -11.73
N THR A 52 -29.26 -11.76 -10.88
CA THR A 52 -27.80 -11.63 -10.94
C THR A 52 -27.13 -12.94 -11.31
N GLU A 53 -26.24 -12.90 -12.29
CA GLU A 53 -25.33 -13.99 -12.63
C GLU A 53 -24.02 -13.82 -11.84
N TYR A 54 -23.65 -14.83 -11.07
CA TYR A 54 -22.41 -14.90 -10.28
C TYR A 54 -21.45 -15.88 -10.92
N GLY A 55 -20.14 -15.57 -10.95
CA GLY A 55 -19.21 -16.53 -11.53
C GLY A 55 -17.75 -16.11 -11.53
N PHE A 56 -16.96 -16.98 -12.18
CA PHE A 56 -15.52 -16.83 -12.36
C PHE A 56 -15.17 -16.81 -13.84
N LYS A 57 -14.17 -15.99 -14.19
CA LYS A 57 -13.61 -15.89 -15.53
C LYS A 57 -12.11 -16.22 -15.54
N TRP A 58 -11.57 -16.42 -16.72
CA TRP A 58 -10.22 -16.99 -16.92
C TRP A 58 -9.07 -16.13 -16.40
N LEU A 59 -9.15 -14.81 -16.54
CA LEU A 59 -8.09 -13.90 -16.14
C LEU A 59 -8.38 -13.36 -14.74
N PRO A 60 -7.68 -13.83 -13.69
CA PRO A 60 -7.95 -13.46 -12.30
C PRO A 60 -7.36 -12.08 -11.94
N LEU A 61 -7.48 -11.09 -12.84
CA LEU A 61 -6.93 -9.74 -12.72
C LEU A 61 -7.94 -8.73 -12.17
N GLY A 62 -8.87 -9.16 -11.32
CA GLY A 62 -9.86 -8.27 -10.75
C GLY A 62 -11.26 -8.88 -10.73
N GLY A 63 -12.25 -8.05 -10.47
CA GLY A 63 -13.67 -8.38 -10.52
C GLY A 63 -14.46 -7.29 -11.18
N TYR A 64 -15.75 -7.52 -11.40
CA TYR A 64 -16.64 -6.45 -11.79
C TYR A 64 -18.10 -6.75 -11.41
N VAL A 65 -18.81 -5.66 -11.17
CA VAL A 65 -20.27 -5.65 -11.02
C VAL A 65 -20.86 -4.94 -12.22
N ARG A 66 -21.83 -5.56 -12.88
CA ARG A 66 -22.60 -4.89 -13.94
C ARG A 66 -23.90 -4.34 -13.38
N ILE A 67 -23.93 -3.05 -13.16
CA ILE A 67 -25.10 -2.28 -12.75
C ILE A 67 -25.73 -1.69 -14.01
N VAL A 68 -27.02 -1.98 -14.25
CA VAL A 68 -27.74 -1.54 -15.45
C VAL A 68 -27.74 -0.01 -15.55
N GLY A 69 -27.37 0.52 -16.72
CA GLY A 69 -27.31 1.94 -17.00
C GLY A 69 -26.12 2.68 -16.42
N MET A 70 -25.11 1.98 -15.86
CA MET A 70 -23.86 2.61 -15.40
C MET A 70 -22.96 2.98 -16.59
N SER A 71 -22.87 2.12 -17.60
CA SER A 71 -22.15 2.45 -18.84
C SER A 71 -22.96 3.45 -19.69
N PRO A 72 -22.33 4.56 -20.15
CA PRO A 72 -23.01 5.54 -21.00
C PRO A 72 -23.51 4.98 -22.33
N MET A 73 -22.91 3.88 -22.81
CA MET A 73 -23.25 3.25 -24.11
C MET A 73 -24.22 2.08 -23.96
N GLU A 74 -24.66 1.77 -22.74
CA GLU A 74 -25.57 0.64 -22.50
C GLU A 74 -27.01 0.99 -22.91
N GLU A 75 -27.59 0.16 -23.78
CA GLU A 75 -29.04 0.22 -24.07
C GLU A 75 -29.80 -0.40 -22.90
N VAL A 76 -30.70 0.37 -22.32
CA VAL A 76 -31.48 -0.04 -21.16
C VAL A 76 -32.85 -0.56 -21.64
N SER A 77 -33.22 -1.77 -21.20
CA SER A 77 -34.55 -2.31 -21.46
C SER A 77 -35.61 -1.49 -20.73
N PRO A 78 -36.79 -1.19 -21.40
CA PRO A 78 -37.90 -0.56 -20.72
C PRO A 78 -38.38 -1.29 -19.45
N ALA A 79 -38.18 -2.61 -19.38
CA ALA A 79 -38.50 -3.42 -18.20
C ALA A 79 -37.64 -3.07 -16.97
N ASP A 80 -36.52 -2.39 -17.15
CA ASP A 80 -35.58 -2.00 -16.07
C ASP A 80 -35.77 -0.54 -15.63
N ALA A 81 -36.80 0.15 -16.17
CA ALA A 81 -37.11 1.53 -15.79
C ALA A 81 -37.27 1.70 -14.27
N GLY A 82 -36.71 2.79 -13.73
CA GLY A 82 -36.69 3.09 -12.29
C GLY A 82 -35.63 2.33 -11.49
N ARG A 83 -34.95 1.35 -12.11
CA ARG A 83 -33.93 0.52 -11.46
C ARG A 83 -32.51 0.70 -12.04
N THR A 84 -32.34 1.65 -12.94
CA THR A 84 -31.08 1.92 -13.61
C THR A 84 -30.24 2.93 -12.83
N TYR A 85 -28.90 2.83 -12.94
CA TYR A 85 -28.00 3.81 -12.34
C TYR A 85 -28.33 5.25 -12.79
N ARG A 86 -28.65 5.46 -14.08
CA ARG A 86 -28.93 6.80 -14.64
C ARG A 86 -30.10 7.50 -13.97
N GLU A 87 -31.16 6.76 -13.63
CA GLU A 87 -32.41 7.29 -13.08
C GLU A 87 -32.35 7.54 -11.57
N LYS A 88 -31.32 7.02 -10.90
CA LYS A 88 -31.19 7.18 -9.45
C LYS A 88 -30.77 8.59 -9.06
N LYS A 89 -31.15 8.97 -7.83
CA LYS A 89 -30.79 10.25 -7.23
C LYS A 89 -29.27 10.31 -6.97
N PHE A 90 -28.74 11.52 -6.92
CA PHE A 90 -27.31 11.75 -6.70
C PHE A 90 -26.76 11.01 -5.47
N TRP A 91 -27.45 11.04 -4.34
CA TRP A 91 -26.98 10.36 -3.12
C TRP A 91 -26.95 8.83 -3.26
N GLU A 92 -27.90 8.24 -4.03
CA GLU A 92 -27.90 6.78 -4.31
C GLU A 92 -26.72 6.39 -5.21
N LYS A 93 -26.47 7.20 -6.26
CA LYS A 93 -25.27 7.03 -7.11
C LYS A 93 -24.00 7.15 -6.29
N SER A 94 -23.88 8.19 -5.46
CA SER A 94 -22.71 8.44 -4.59
C SER A 94 -22.49 7.30 -3.62
N PHE A 95 -23.56 6.81 -2.98
CA PHE A 95 -23.46 5.69 -2.04
C PHE A 95 -22.93 4.44 -2.71
N VAL A 96 -23.41 4.10 -3.90
CA VAL A 96 -22.92 2.94 -4.66
C VAL A 96 -21.45 3.12 -5.05
N LEU A 97 -21.08 4.28 -5.62
CA LEU A 97 -19.71 4.53 -6.08
C LEU A 97 -18.69 4.54 -4.94
N LEU A 98 -19.07 5.10 -3.79
CA LEU A 98 -18.16 5.17 -2.63
C LEU A 98 -18.15 3.89 -1.79
N ALA A 99 -19.11 2.98 -1.99
CA ALA A 99 -19.20 1.76 -1.19
C ALA A 99 -18.03 0.80 -1.44
N GLY A 100 -17.58 0.65 -2.70
CA GLY A 100 -16.41 -0.18 -3.02
C GLY A 100 -15.15 0.37 -2.36
N VAL A 101 -14.88 1.64 -2.57
CA VAL A 101 -13.75 2.36 -1.96
C VAL A 101 -13.82 2.30 -0.44
N GLY A 102 -15.00 2.56 0.14
CA GLY A 102 -15.26 2.49 1.57
C GLY A 102 -14.99 1.10 2.15
N THR A 103 -15.34 0.03 1.42
CA THR A 103 -15.07 -1.35 1.83
C THR A 103 -13.57 -1.58 1.98
N ASN A 104 -12.75 -1.11 1.04
CA ASN A 104 -11.30 -1.27 1.12
C ASN A 104 -10.70 -0.47 2.27
N PHE A 105 -11.13 0.77 2.50
CA PHE A 105 -10.68 1.54 3.67
C PHE A 105 -11.09 0.89 4.99
N LEU A 106 -12.31 0.35 5.08
CA LEU A 106 -12.77 -0.36 6.28
C LEU A 106 -11.98 -1.64 6.54
N LEU A 107 -11.65 -2.41 5.50
CA LEU A 107 -10.82 -3.60 5.62
C LEU A 107 -9.38 -3.25 6.05
N ALA A 108 -8.77 -2.22 5.44
CA ALA A 108 -7.45 -1.74 5.86
C ALA A 108 -7.45 -1.26 7.32
N PHE A 109 -8.46 -0.48 7.70
CA PHE A 109 -8.66 -0.04 9.08
C PHE A 109 -8.77 -1.23 10.03
N GLY A 110 -9.59 -2.24 9.70
CA GLY A 110 -9.77 -3.44 10.53
C GLY A 110 -8.48 -4.24 10.71
N ILE A 111 -7.67 -4.34 9.66
CA ILE A 111 -6.36 -5.02 9.73
C ILE A 111 -5.39 -4.23 10.60
N PHE A 112 -5.23 -2.91 10.38
CA PHE A 112 -4.35 -2.07 11.20
C PHE A 112 -4.78 -2.04 12.66
N TYR A 113 -6.10 -1.98 12.92
CA TYR A 113 -6.63 -2.07 14.26
C TYR A 113 -6.29 -3.39 14.94
N GLY A 114 -6.52 -4.51 14.23
CA GLY A 114 -6.21 -5.84 14.75
C GLY A 114 -4.72 -6.02 15.05
N VAL A 115 -3.86 -5.58 14.13
CA VAL A 115 -2.40 -5.60 14.31
C VAL A 115 -1.99 -4.71 15.49
N GLY A 116 -2.50 -3.48 15.57
CA GLY A 116 -2.16 -2.54 16.64
C GLY A 116 -2.54 -3.04 18.02
N VAL A 117 -3.74 -3.61 18.16
CA VAL A 117 -4.21 -4.13 19.46
C VAL A 117 -3.54 -5.46 19.84
N ALA A 118 -3.21 -6.31 18.84
CA ALA A 118 -2.61 -7.62 19.10
C ALA A 118 -1.10 -7.58 19.35
N ASP A 119 -0.38 -6.67 18.68
CA ASP A 119 1.08 -6.65 18.64
C ASP A 119 1.67 -5.29 19.06
N GLY A 120 0.81 -4.34 19.46
CA GLY A 120 1.20 -2.98 19.83
C GLY A 120 1.48 -2.07 18.64
N ALA A 121 1.57 -0.77 18.92
CA ALA A 121 1.98 0.24 17.96
C ALA A 121 3.52 0.39 17.96
N PRO A 122 4.13 0.83 16.83
CA PRO A 122 5.54 1.22 16.83
C PRO A 122 5.80 2.26 17.92
N GLY A 123 6.79 1.96 18.76
CA GLY A 123 7.31 2.84 19.80
C GLY A 123 8.49 3.67 19.29
N GLY A 124 9.38 4.05 20.20
CA GLY A 124 10.66 4.67 19.86
C GLY A 124 11.74 3.65 19.47
N PRO A 125 12.87 4.14 18.95
CA PRO A 125 14.04 3.30 18.74
C PRO A 125 14.56 2.75 20.08
N THR A 126 14.89 1.46 20.09
CA THR A 126 15.50 0.78 21.23
C THR A 126 17.03 0.80 21.10
N THR A 127 17.74 0.38 22.13
CA THR A 127 19.20 0.22 22.04
C THR A 127 19.62 -1.11 21.42
N GLU A 128 18.67 -1.93 20.99
CA GLU A 128 18.91 -3.16 20.25
C GLU A 128 19.26 -2.84 18.79
N VAL A 129 20.33 -3.44 18.30
CA VAL A 129 20.79 -3.34 16.91
C VAL A 129 19.85 -4.14 16.01
N GLY A 130 19.09 -3.46 15.16
CA GLY A 130 18.21 -4.10 14.16
C GLY A 130 19.01 -4.50 12.93
N MET A 131 19.89 -3.62 12.44
CA MET A 131 20.70 -3.88 11.25
C MET A 131 22.11 -3.30 11.42
N VAL A 132 23.08 -4.00 10.85
CA VAL A 132 24.47 -3.54 10.75
C VAL A 132 24.78 -3.31 9.28
N SER A 133 25.18 -2.06 8.93
CA SER A 133 25.54 -1.72 7.56
C SER A 133 26.82 -2.43 7.13
N GLU A 134 26.85 -2.97 5.93
CA GLU A 134 28.04 -3.55 5.34
C GLU A 134 29.17 -2.50 5.27
N ALA A 135 30.40 -2.93 5.47
CA ALA A 135 31.59 -2.06 5.51
C ALA A 135 31.58 -0.94 6.56
N SER A 136 30.68 -1.02 7.58
CA SER A 136 30.64 -0.07 8.69
C SER A 136 31.66 -0.39 9.80
N ALA A 137 31.87 0.58 10.71
CA ALA A 137 32.68 0.40 11.91
C ALA A 137 32.15 -0.74 12.79
N ALA A 138 30.81 -0.85 12.91
CA ALA A 138 30.13 -1.92 13.63
C ALA A 138 30.41 -3.30 13.02
N ALA A 139 30.28 -3.42 11.68
CA ALA A 139 30.54 -4.67 10.97
C ALA A 139 32.01 -5.11 11.14
N ALA A 140 32.95 -4.18 10.99
CA ALA A 140 34.39 -4.43 11.15
C ALA A 140 34.74 -4.89 12.57
N ALA A 141 34.02 -4.39 13.58
CA ALA A 141 34.21 -4.77 14.98
C ALA A 141 33.51 -6.09 15.36
N GLY A 142 32.57 -6.60 14.52
CA GLY A 142 31.85 -7.84 14.78
C GLY A 142 30.55 -7.67 15.58
N LEU A 143 29.96 -6.47 15.59
CA LEU A 143 28.62 -6.26 16.08
C LEU A 143 27.61 -6.97 15.14
N ARG A 144 26.47 -7.38 15.69
CA ARG A 144 25.46 -8.18 14.99
C ARG A 144 24.06 -7.64 15.29
N PRO A 145 23.09 -7.89 14.42
CA PRO A 145 21.68 -7.73 14.76
C PRO A 145 21.33 -8.51 16.03
N GLY A 146 20.53 -7.92 16.91
CA GLY A 146 20.18 -8.46 18.23
C GLY A 146 21.09 -8.03 19.37
N ASP A 147 22.25 -7.41 19.12
CA ASP A 147 23.09 -6.82 20.18
C ASP A 147 22.37 -5.64 20.83
N VAL A 148 22.30 -5.58 22.15
CA VAL A 148 21.75 -4.44 22.88
C VAL A 148 22.90 -3.54 23.32
N ILE A 149 23.02 -2.33 22.78
CA ILE A 149 24.07 -1.37 23.15
C ILE A 149 23.79 -0.84 24.54
N VAL A 150 24.73 -1.08 25.48
CA VAL A 150 24.61 -0.66 26.87
C VAL A 150 25.55 0.49 27.24
N ALA A 151 26.63 0.68 26.48
CA ALA A 151 27.54 1.83 26.67
C ALA A 151 28.37 2.12 25.41
N VAL A 152 28.70 3.40 25.19
CA VAL A 152 29.61 3.86 24.14
C VAL A 152 30.61 4.84 24.75
N GLY A 153 31.92 4.61 24.53
CA GLY A 153 32.97 5.48 25.05
C GLY A 153 32.99 5.60 26.59
N GLY A 154 32.46 4.58 27.29
CA GLY A 154 32.33 4.58 28.75
C GLY A 154 31.05 5.25 29.28
N SER A 155 30.25 5.88 28.45
CA SER A 155 28.94 6.45 28.80
C SER A 155 27.84 5.39 28.68
N GLU A 156 27.04 5.21 29.72
CA GLU A 156 25.88 4.30 29.70
C GLU A 156 24.77 4.84 28.75
N THR A 157 24.11 3.94 28.01
CA THR A 157 23.18 4.29 26.97
C THR A 157 21.83 3.55 27.16
N PRO A 158 21.03 3.90 28.19
CA PRO A 158 19.75 3.26 28.48
C PRO A 158 18.70 3.48 27.40
N LYS A 159 18.87 4.49 26.54
CA LYS A 159 17.97 4.82 25.42
C LYS A 159 18.78 5.08 24.17
N TRP A 160 18.15 4.95 23.01
CA TRP A 160 18.80 5.25 21.72
C TRP A 160 19.35 6.67 21.63
N ALA A 161 18.62 7.65 22.16
CA ALA A 161 19.10 9.05 22.21
C ALA A 161 20.41 9.19 22.98
N ASP A 162 20.64 8.34 23.99
CA ASP A 162 21.92 8.34 24.74
C ASP A 162 23.04 7.72 23.90
N VAL A 163 22.71 6.70 23.04
CA VAL A 163 23.67 6.14 22.07
C VAL A 163 24.10 7.21 21.08
N GLU A 164 23.16 7.95 20.52
CA GLU A 164 23.43 9.06 19.58
C GLU A 164 24.28 10.15 20.25
N ALA A 165 23.93 10.57 21.46
CA ALA A 165 24.68 11.58 22.22
C ALA A 165 26.11 11.10 22.56
N ALA A 166 26.25 9.84 22.93
CA ALA A 166 27.55 9.25 23.21
C ALA A 166 28.42 9.18 21.94
N LEU A 167 27.88 8.80 20.80
CA LEU A 167 28.55 8.80 19.49
C LEU A 167 28.97 10.22 19.06
N GLN A 168 28.13 11.22 19.31
CA GLN A 168 28.47 12.62 19.05
C GLN A 168 29.65 13.08 19.90
N THR A 169 29.66 12.69 21.18
CA THR A 169 30.73 13.09 22.12
C THR A 169 32.04 12.35 21.85
N ALA A 170 31.96 11.06 21.49
CA ALA A 170 33.12 10.23 21.19
C ALA A 170 33.88 10.68 19.94
N GLY A 171 33.16 11.18 18.93
CA GLY A 171 33.76 11.55 17.65
C GLY A 171 34.34 10.36 16.87
N PRO A 172 34.93 10.62 15.69
CA PRO A 172 35.61 9.59 14.91
C PRO A 172 36.91 9.12 15.59
N GLY A 173 37.21 7.82 15.47
CA GLY A 173 38.41 7.18 16.06
C GLY A 173 38.10 5.99 16.94
N PRO A 174 39.10 5.42 17.63
CA PRO A 174 38.95 4.23 18.45
C PRO A 174 38.08 4.50 19.68
N ASN A 175 37.04 3.71 19.87
CA ASN A 175 36.09 3.80 20.97
C ASN A 175 35.67 2.40 21.42
N ALA A 176 35.41 2.22 22.72
CA ALA A 176 34.85 1.00 23.27
C ALA A 176 33.29 1.05 23.19
N VAL A 177 32.70 0.05 22.56
CA VAL A 177 31.26 -0.16 22.56
C VAL A 177 30.95 -1.43 23.34
N ARG A 178 30.16 -1.30 24.40
CA ARG A 178 29.72 -2.42 25.21
C ARG A 178 28.31 -2.80 24.86
N VAL A 179 28.08 -4.06 24.59
CA VAL A 179 26.77 -4.62 24.24
C VAL A 179 26.44 -5.80 25.17
N ASP A 180 25.14 -6.03 25.33
CA ASP A 180 24.59 -7.28 25.86
C ASP A 180 24.20 -8.14 24.64
N ARG A 181 24.82 -9.32 24.53
CA ARG A 181 24.51 -10.33 23.51
C ARG A 181 24.10 -11.61 24.23
N ASP A 182 22.82 -11.95 24.15
CA ASP A 182 22.22 -13.15 24.75
C ASP A 182 22.45 -13.23 26.29
N GLY A 183 22.51 -12.08 26.99
CA GLY A 183 22.75 -11.99 28.41
C GLY A 183 24.24 -11.93 28.79
N GLU A 184 25.16 -11.92 27.82
CA GLU A 184 26.59 -11.76 28.01
C GLU A 184 27.04 -10.34 27.64
N LEU A 185 27.72 -9.66 28.60
CA LEU A 185 28.27 -8.33 28.35
C LEU A 185 29.62 -8.45 27.61
N LEU A 186 29.61 -8.02 26.36
CA LEU A 186 30.80 -8.00 25.50
C LEU A 186 31.23 -6.55 25.23
N THR A 187 32.55 -6.35 25.14
CA THR A 187 33.13 -5.04 24.77
C THR A 187 33.89 -5.19 23.46
N PHE A 188 33.53 -4.33 22.51
CA PHE A 188 34.15 -4.26 21.20
C PHE A 188 34.95 -2.97 21.07
N ASP A 189 36.20 -3.07 20.60
CA ASP A 189 36.99 -1.92 20.21
C ASP A 189 36.59 -1.54 18.76
N VAL A 190 35.87 -0.42 18.63
CA VAL A 190 35.30 0.03 17.37
C VAL A 190 36.01 1.29 16.92
N ASN A 191 36.48 1.32 15.68
CA ASN A 191 37.06 2.52 15.10
C ASN A 191 35.95 3.29 14.38
N LEU A 192 35.27 4.22 15.08
CA LEU A 192 34.18 5.01 14.57
C LEU A 192 34.61 5.84 13.36
N THR A 193 33.82 5.85 12.30
CA THR A 193 34.03 6.71 11.14
C THR A 193 33.43 8.10 11.37
N ALA A 194 33.77 9.08 10.55
CA ALA A 194 33.13 10.38 10.63
C ALA A 194 31.68 10.31 10.11
N SER A 195 30.75 10.93 10.82
CA SER A 195 29.37 11.04 10.37
C SER A 195 29.25 12.03 9.20
N GLU A 196 28.56 11.64 8.13
CA GLU A 196 28.28 12.51 6.98
C GLU A 196 27.20 13.56 7.31
N THR A 197 26.31 13.24 8.28
CA THR A 197 25.18 14.09 8.64
C THR A 197 25.48 15.06 9.80
N HIS A 198 26.41 14.72 10.67
CA HIS A 198 26.76 15.52 11.87
C HIS A 198 28.26 15.71 11.94
N ALA A 199 28.74 16.91 11.62
CA ALA A 199 30.16 17.23 11.64
C ALA A 199 30.78 17.00 13.03
N GLY A 200 31.86 16.18 13.08
CA GLY A 200 32.57 15.84 14.31
C GLY A 200 31.99 14.68 15.11
N ALA A 201 30.83 14.14 14.75
CA ALA A 201 30.25 12.96 15.39
C ALA A 201 30.88 11.67 14.87
N GLY A 202 30.99 10.65 15.74
CA GLY A 202 31.34 9.29 15.35
C GLY A 202 30.15 8.59 14.72
N PHE A 203 30.39 7.80 13.69
CA PHE A 203 29.39 6.96 13.02
C PHE A 203 29.72 5.48 13.23
N LEU A 204 28.75 4.76 13.81
CA LEU A 204 28.86 3.33 14.13
C LEU A 204 28.41 2.45 12.97
N GLY A 205 27.37 2.86 12.24
CA GLY A 205 26.79 2.14 11.11
C GLY A 205 25.83 1.02 11.54
N VAL A 206 25.02 1.30 12.55
CA VAL A 206 23.91 0.44 12.99
C VAL A 206 22.58 1.18 12.92
N THR A 207 21.51 0.43 12.69
CA THR A 207 20.14 0.93 12.78
C THR A 207 19.46 0.29 14.00
N PRO A 208 18.75 1.05 14.83
CA PRO A 208 18.07 0.49 16.00
C PRO A 208 16.86 -0.35 15.61
N THR A 209 16.50 -1.30 16.44
CA THR A 209 15.18 -1.93 16.41
C THR A 209 14.14 -0.93 16.90
N ILE A 210 12.97 -0.91 16.27
CA ILE A 210 11.85 -0.12 16.75
C ILE A 210 11.07 -0.93 17.79
N GLY A 211 11.07 -0.45 19.02
CA GLY A 211 10.29 -1.05 20.08
C GLY A 211 8.78 -1.01 19.80
N ARG A 212 8.02 -1.76 20.57
CA ARG A 212 6.57 -1.73 20.53
C ARG A 212 5.98 -1.27 21.85
N VAL A 213 4.87 -0.56 21.73
CA VAL A 213 4.09 -0.07 22.86
C VAL A 213 2.71 -0.70 22.80
N ASP A 214 2.32 -1.39 23.85
CA ASP A 214 0.97 -1.94 23.96
C ASP A 214 -0.05 -0.81 23.91
N ILE A 215 -1.03 -0.95 23.03
CA ILE A 215 -2.14 0.00 22.91
C ILE A 215 -3.46 -0.70 23.19
N GLY A 216 -4.31 -0.02 23.97
CA GLY A 216 -5.65 -0.50 24.26
C GLY A 216 -6.59 -0.40 23.06
N PRO A 217 -7.79 -1.04 23.13
CA PRO A 217 -8.76 -1.01 22.04
C PRO A 217 -9.19 0.41 21.63
N VAL A 218 -9.25 1.36 22.55
CA VAL A 218 -9.64 2.75 22.26
C VAL A 218 -8.52 3.47 21.50
N GLU A 219 -7.28 3.33 21.95
CA GLU A 219 -6.10 3.92 21.27
C GLU A 219 -5.89 3.28 19.89
N GLY A 220 -6.19 1.97 19.76
CA GLY A 220 -6.14 1.23 18.51
C GLY A 220 -7.00 1.84 17.41
N VAL A 221 -8.16 2.43 17.74
CA VAL A 221 -9.02 3.14 16.78
C VAL A 221 -8.27 4.36 16.19
N GLY A 222 -7.67 5.16 17.06
CA GLY A 222 -6.90 6.34 16.64
C GLY A 222 -5.65 5.96 15.85
N TYR A 223 -4.97 4.89 16.26
CA TYR A 223 -3.80 4.35 15.55
C TYR A 223 -4.16 3.89 14.13
N ALA A 224 -5.16 3.01 13.98
CA ALA A 224 -5.60 2.53 12.68
C ALA A 224 -6.10 3.64 11.77
N GLY A 225 -6.87 4.60 12.32
CA GLY A 225 -7.36 5.75 11.57
C GLY A 225 -6.21 6.61 11.02
N ARG A 226 -5.17 6.86 11.81
CA ARG A 226 -3.96 7.57 11.35
C ARG A 226 -3.25 6.82 10.25
N LEU A 227 -3.03 5.51 10.39
CA LEU A 227 -2.35 4.71 9.36
C LEU A 227 -3.10 4.70 8.04
N VAL A 228 -4.43 4.61 8.06
CA VAL A 228 -5.26 4.73 6.85
C VAL A 228 -5.11 6.11 6.22
N TRP A 229 -5.17 7.18 7.02
CA TRP A 229 -5.03 8.54 6.54
C TRP A 229 -3.64 8.81 5.95
N ASP A 230 -2.60 8.50 6.71
CA ASP A 230 -1.21 8.72 6.30
C ASP A 230 -0.87 7.88 5.06
N GLY A 231 -1.34 6.64 5.00
CA GLY A 231 -1.20 5.77 3.84
C GLY A 231 -1.92 6.33 2.60
N ALA A 232 -3.12 6.90 2.76
CA ALA A 232 -3.84 7.54 1.66
C ALA A 232 -3.12 8.80 1.16
N VAL A 233 -2.66 9.66 2.07
CA VAL A 233 -1.90 10.87 1.72
C VAL A 233 -0.58 10.50 1.02
N SER A 234 0.18 9.56 1.58
CA SER A 234 1.43 9.07 0.98
C SER A 234 1.21 8.46 -0.40
N THR A 235 0.10 7.74 -0.59
CA THR A 235 -0.28 7.20 -1.90
C THR A 235 -0.54 8.31 -2.92
N LEU A 236 -1.27 9.36 -2.54
CA LEU A 236 -1.49 10.51 -3.42
C LEU A 236 -0.17 11.21 -3.78
N GLU A 237 0.70 11.45 -2.81
CA GLU A 237 2.02 12.03 -3.05
C GLU A 237 2.88 11.17 -3.98
N ALA A 238 2.87 9.84 -3.79
CA ALA A 238 3.58 8.91 -4.66
C ALA A 238 3.04 8.99 -6.10
N ILE A 239 1.71 8.99 -6.29
CA ILE A 239 1.10 9.12 -7.61
C ILE A 239 1.53 10.44 -8.27
N PHE A 240 1.49 11.57 -7.55
CA PHE A 240 1.93 12.86 -8.09
C PHE A 240 3.42 12.84 -8.46
N ARG A 241 4.27 12.19 -7.67
CA ARG A 241 5.69 12.01 -7.99
C ARG A 241 5.90 11.13 -9.23
N MET A 242 5.17 10.02 -9.34
CA MET A 242 5.26 9.07 -10.44
C MET A 242 4.87 9.66 -11.80
N VAL A 243 3.89 10.57 -11.85
CA VAL A 243 3.42 11.18 -13.11
C VAL A 243 4.18 12.45 -13.51
N ARG A 244 5.23 12.86 -12.77
CA ARG A 244 6.08 13.98 -13.17
C ARG A 244 6.82 13.66 -14.47
N PRO A 245 7.07 14.65 -15.34
CA PRO A 245 7.79 14.42 -16.60
C PRO A 245 9.16 13.77 -16.42
N SER A 246 9.89 14.13 -15.33
CA SER A 246 11.18 13.51 -14.99
C SER A 246 11.05 12.02 -14.65
N SER A 247 10.03 11.63 -13.91
CA SER A 247 9.77 10.22 -13.55
C SER A 247 9.33 9.41 -14.77
N LEU A 248 8.45 9.98 -15.60
CA LEU A 248 8.02 9.34 -16.84
C LEU A 248 9.20 9.13 -17.80
N ALA A 249 10.14 10.08 -17.89
CA ALA A 249 11.37 9.92 -18.68
C ALA A 249 12.24 8.76 -18.17
N GLN A 250 12.38 8.62 -16.83
CA GLN A 250 13.11 7.48 -16.24
C GLN A 250 12.43 6.14 -16.55
N TYR A 251 11.10 6.08 -16.50
CA TYR A 251 10.38 4.84 -16.84
C TYR A 251 10.55 4.43 -18.30
N PHE A 252 10.72 5.36 -19.22
CA PHE A 252 11.11 5.03 -20.60
C PHE A 252 12.52 4.40 -20.66
N GLY A 253 13.44 4.81 -19.78
CA GLY A 253 14.76 4.19 -19.64
C GLY A 253 14.68 2.70 -19.27
N VAL A 254 13.67 2.28 -18.49
CA VAL A 254 13.47 0.87 -18.11
C VAL A 254 13.31 -0.03 -19.33
N PHE A 255 12.63 0.43 -20.38
CA PHE A 255 12.52 -0.32 -21.65
C PHE A 255 13.84 -0.39 -22.44
N LEU A 256 14.79 0.48 -22.12
CA LEU A 256 16.14 0.48 -22.70
C LEU A 256 17.16 -0.27 -21.83
N GLY A 257 16.70 -0.89 -20.73
CA GLY A 257 17.54 -1.68 -19.82
C GLY A 257 18.05 -0.94 -18.60
N ASP A 258 17.70 0.34 -18.41
CA ASP A 258 18.02 1.08 -17.19
C ASP A 258 16.99 0.77 -16.11
N THR A 259 17.32 -0.15 -15.19
CA THR A 259 16.44 -0.59 -14.11
C THR A 259 16.71 0.11 -12.78
N ASP A 260 17.59 1.10 -12.73
CA ASP A 260 17.90 1.88 -11.53
C ASP A 260 16.89 3.02 -11.36
N VAL A 261 15.71 2.65 -10.84
CA VAL A 261 14.63 3.59 -10.55
C VAL A 261 14.58 3.85 -9.04
N PRO A 262 14.65 5.13 -8.60
CA PRO A 262 14.58 5.48 -7.18
C PRO A 262 13.33 4.90 -6.50
N GLY A 263 13.50 4.34 -5.29
CA GLY A 263 12.41 3.69 -4.55
C GLY A 263 11.18 4.58 -4.33
N GLU A 264 11.39 5.91 -4.21
CA GLU A 264 10.31 6.89 -3.99
C GLU A 264 9.31 7.01 -5.15
N ILE A 265 9.73 6.65 -6.36
CA ILE A 265 8.90 6.70 -7.58
C ILE A 265 8.73 5.31 -8.21
N ARG A 266 9.30 4.27 -7.61
CA ARG A 266 9.24 2.92 -8.16
C ARG A 266 7.82 2.36 -8.07
N PRO A 267 7.15 2.04 -9.18
CA PRO A 267 5.88 1.35 -9.17
C PRO A 267 6.11 -0.13 -8.79
N VAL A 268 5.17 -0.68 -8.04
CA VAL A 268 5.17 -2.09 -7.61
C VAL A 268 3.99 -2.81 -8.25
N SER A 269 4.23 -3.95 -8.89
CA SER A 269 3.19 -4.78 -9.50
C SER A 269 2.60 -5.77 -8.47
N PRO A 270 1.48 -6.44 -8.78
CA PRO A 270 1.00 -7.55 -7.97
C PRO A 270 2.05 -8.65 -7.75
N ILE A 271 2.97 -8.85 -8.70
CA ILE A 271 4.08 -9.81 -8.56
C ILE A 271 5.05 -9.32 -7.49
N GLY A 272 5.37 -8.02 -7.48
CA GLY A 272 6.21 -7.41 -6.45
C GLY A 272 5.58 -7.52 -5.06
N VAL A 273 4.28 -7.28 -4.92
CA VAL A 273 3.56 -7.46 -3.64
C VAL A 273 3.64 -8.92 -3.17
N VAL A 274 3.47 -9.88 -4.08
CA VAL A 274 3.63 -11.31 -3.76
C VAL A 274 5.07 -11.61 -3.33
N SER A 275 6.07 -11.06 -4.01
CA SER A 275 7.50 -11.21 -3.66
C SER A 275 7.79 -10.64 -2.26
N ILE A 276 7.30 -9.43 -1.94
CA ILE A 276 7.40 -8.84 -0.60
C ILE A 276 6.73 -9.74 0.44
N GLY A 277 5.55 -10.30 0.11
CA GLY A 277 4.85 -11.24 0.98
C GLY A 277 5.64 -12.52 1.27
N THR A 278 6.51 -12.99 0.34
CA THR A 278 7.38 -14.16 0.61
C THR A 278 8.52 -13.85 1.57
N GLN A 279 8.92 -12.59 1.68
CA GLN A 279 10.01 -12.09 2.54
C GLN A 279 9.52 -11.66 3.92
N ALA A 280 8.20 -11.69 4.16
CA ALA A 280 7.64 -11.30 5.44
C ALA A 280 8.10 -12.24 6.57
N GLU A 281 8.93 -11.74 7.48
CA GLU A 281 9.45 -12.49 8.61
C GLU A 281 8.45 -12.60 9.77
N SER A 282 7.50 -11.65 9.86
CA SER A 282 6.48 -11.62 10.90
C SER A 282 5.06 -11.50 10.34
N ALA A 283 4.09 -12.04 11.06
CA ALA A 283 2.67 -11.88 10.74
C ALA A 283 2.25 -10.41 10.74
N THR A 284 2.76 -9.63 11.69
CA THR A 284 2.52 -8.20 11.79
C THR A 284 2.94 -7.44 10.55
N PHE A 285 4.17 -7.68 10.08
CA PHE A 285 4.68 -7.08 8.85
C PHE A 285 3.82 -7.49 7.65
N PHE A 286 3.50 -8.78 7.53
CA PHE A 286 2.66 -9.31 6.46
C PHE A 286 1.29 -8.62 6.41
N PHE A 287 0.57 -8.58 7.53
CA PHE A 287 -0.75 -7.93 7.59
C PHE A 287 -0.67 -6.42 7.39
N THR A 288 0.39 -5.77 7.87
CA THR A 288 0.63 -4.34 7.63
C THR A 288 0.76 -4.03 6.14
N ILE A 289 1.55 -4.81 5.40
CA ILE A 289 1.68 -4.66 3.93
C ILE A 289 0.34 -4.90 3.23
N LEU A 290 -0.41 -5.91 3.62
CA LEU A 290 -1.75 -6.16 3.05
C LEU A 290 -2.73 -5.01 3.29
N ALA A 291 -2.70 -4.41 4.49
CA ALA A 291 -3.51 -3.24 4.80
C ALA A 291 -3.10 -2.03 3.94
N LEU A 292 -1.79 -1.78 3.78
CA LEU A 292 -1.27 -0.72 2.90
C LEU A 292 -1.68 -0.93 1.45
N VAL A 293 -1.57 -2.13 0.91
CA VAL A 293 -2.04 -2.46 -0.46
C VAL A 293 -3.53 -2.11 -0.60
N ASN A 294 -4.32 -2.41 0.42
CA ASN A 294 -5.75 -2.12 0.41
C ASN A 294 -6.05 -0.60 0.48
N VAL A 295 -5.26 0.17 1.26
CA VAL A 295 -5.32 1.65 1.25
C VAL A 295 -4.96 2.20 -0.13
N ILE A 296 -3.91 1.66 -0.76
CA ILE A 296 -3.47 2.07 -2.10
C ILE A 296 -4.59 1.84 -3.12
N LEU A 297 -5.20 0.64 -3.12
CA LEU A 297 -6.33 0.30 -4.00
C LEU A 297 -7.51 1.25 -3.80
N ALA A 298 -7.88 1.54 -2.55
CA ALA A 298 -8.95 2.47 -2.23
C ALA A 298 -8.64 3.89 -2.71
N THR A 299 -7.41 4.36 -2.45
CA THR A 299 -6.98 5.72 -2.80
C THR A 299 -6.93 5.94 -4.31
N ILE A 300 -6.38 4.97 -5.06
CA ILE A 300 -6.35 5.02 -6.53
C ILE A 300 -7.78 5.08 -7.07
N ASN A 301 -8.68 4.20 -6.59
CA ASN A 301 -10.06 4.18 -7.05
C ASN A 301 -10.84 5.45 -6.68
N LEU A 302 -10.43 6.18 -5.66
CA LEU A 302 -11.04 7.47 -5.27
C LEU A 302 -10.60 8.64 -6.15
N LEU A 303 -9.55 8.50 -6.98
CA LEU A 303 -9.09 9.56 -7.87
C LEU A 303 -10.21 10.01 -8.83
N PRO A 304 -10.38 11.33 -9.06
CA PRO A 304 -11.41 11.85 -9.96
C PRO A 304 -11.05 11.64 -11.44
N LEU A 305 -10.62 10.45 -11.80
CA LEU A 305 -10.14 10.06 -13.13
C LEU A 305 -11.01 8.94 -13.70
N PHE A 306 -11.81 9.25 -14.73
CA PHE A 306 -12.59 8.23 -15.42
C PHE A 306 -11.66 7.23 -16.14
N PRO A 307 -11.83 5.90 -15.99
CA PRO A 307 -13.02 5.19 -15.54
C PRO A 307 -13.00 4.69 -14.07
N LEU A 308 -12.19 5.23 -13.19
CA LEU A 308 -12.17 4.87 -11.78
C LEU A 308 -13.46 5.30 -11.06
N ASP A 309 -13.77 4.75 -9.90
CA ASP A 309 -14.98 5.10 -9.13
C ASP A 309 -15.06 6.58 -8.78
N GLY A 310 -13.94 7.18 -8.36
CA GLY A 310 -13.84 8.62 -8.13
C GLY A 310 -14.10 9.44 -9.39
N GLY A 311 -13.75 8.93 -10.57
CA GLY A 311 -14.10 9.54 -11.86
C GLY A 311 -15.59 9.47 -12.15
N HIS A 312 -16.23 8.34 -11.89
CA HIS A 312 -17.69 8.22 -11.96
C HIS A 312 -18.39 9.13 -10.93
N PHE A 313 -17.82 9.25 -9.74
CA PHE A 313 -18.32 10.15 -8.70
C PHE A 313 -18.19 11.63 -9.12
N ALA A 314 -17.06 12.03 -9.71
CA ALA A 314 -16.87 13.37 -10.27
C ALA A 314 -17.89 13.67 -11.39
N VAL A 315 -18.17 12.71 -12.25
CA VAL A 315 -19.23 12.82 -13.28
C VAL A 315 -20.59 12.99 -12.62
N ALA A 316 -20.93 12.23 -11.58
CA ALA A 316 -22.19 12.37 -10.88
C ALA A 316 -22.35 13.74 -10.20
N ILE A 317 -21.25 14.32 -9.66
CA ILE A 317 -21.22 15.69 -9.14
C ILE A 317 -21.49 16.70 -10.28
N TYR A 318 -20.80 16.56 -11.40
CA TYR A 318 -21.00 17.42 -12.57
C TYR A 318 -22.46 17.40 -13.03
N GLU A 319 -23.08 16.21 -13.17
CA GLU A 319 -24.49 16.07 -13.55
C GLU A 319 -25.41 16.74 -12.53
N LYS A 320 -25.12 16.61 -11.23
CA LYS A 320 -25.92 17.23 -10.16
C LYS A 320 -25.84 18.76 -10.19
N VAL A 321 -24.65 19.33 -10.44
CA VAL A 321 -24.43 20.79 -10.43
C VAL A 321 -24.96 21.44 -11.70
N THR A 322 -24.74 20.82 -12.85
CA THR A 322 -25.12 21.40 -14.16
C THR A 322 -26.54 21.06 -14.61
N GLY A 323 -27.15 20.02 -14.03
CA GLY A 323 -28.43 19.48 -14.49
C GLY A 323 -28.36 18.79 -15.87
N ARG A 324 -27.14 18.57 -16.40
CA ARG A 324 -26.92 17.98 -17.73
C ARG A 324 -26.20 16.65 -17.60
N GLN A 325 -26.60 15.67 -18.40
CA GLN A 325 -25.86 14.39 -18.48
C GLN A 325 -24.49 14.61 -19.12
N ALA A 326 -23.49 13.92 -18.61
CA ALA A 326 -22.14 13.95 -19.16
C ALA A 326 -22.11 13.25 -20.53
N ASP A 327 -21.43 13.86 -21.49
CA ASP A 327 -21.27 13.29 -22.84
C ASP A 327 -20.21 12.17 -22.83
N ALA A 328 -20.66 10.93 -23.06
CA ALA A 328 -19.80 9.76 -23.15
C ALA A 328 -18.64 9.92 -24.15
N ARG A 329 -18.88 10.64 -25.25
CA ARG A 329 -17.85 10.87 -26.29
C ARG A 329 -16.67 11.67 -25.76
N ARG A 330 -16.87 12.51 -24.74
CA ARG A 330 -15.82 13.28 -24.08
C ARG A 330 -15.11 12.49 -22.98
N LEU A 331 -15.79 11.51 -22.38
CA LEU A 331 -15.23 10.67 -21.33
C LEU A 331 -14.33 9.55 -21.88
N LEU A 332 -14.64 9.01 -23.07
CA LEU A 332 -13.87 7.92 -23.69
C LEU A 332 -12.38 8.26 -23.92
N PRO A 333 -12.00 9.43 -24.47
CA PRO A 333 -10.60 9.80 -24.62
C PRO A 333 -9.87 9.91 -23.27
N ILE A 334 -10.55 10.45 -22.25
CA ILE A 334 -10.00 10.55 -20.89
C ILE A 334 -9.75 9.15 -20.34
N ALA A 335 -10.72 8.24 -20.47
CA ALA A 335 -10.56 6.86 -20.06
C ALA A 335 -9.38 6.18 -20.77
N ALA A 336 -9.22 6.39 -22.07
CA ALA A 336 -8.12 5.81 -22.84
C ALA A 336 -6.75 6.29 -22.35
N VAL A 337 -6.61 7.58 -22.03
CA VAL A 337 -5.37 8.15 -21.48
C VAL A 337 -5.09 7.57 -20.09
N VAL A 338 -6.09 7.51 -19.22
CA VAL A 338 -5.93 6.98 -17.86
C VAL A 338 -5.57 5.49 -17.88
N ILE A 339 -6.30 4.69 -18.67
CA ILE A 339 -6.00 3.26 -18.84
C ILE A 339 -4.61 3.07 -19.44
N GLY A 340 -4.25 3.85 -20.46
CA GLY A 340 -2.92 3.80 -21.08
C GLY A 340 -1.81 4.11 -20.09
N LEU A 341 -1.99 5.13 -19.23
CA LEU A 341 -1.03 5.48 -18.18
C LEU A 341 -0.87 4.34 -17.17
N PHE A 342 -1.97 3.79 -16.65
CA PHE A 342 -1.90 2.68 -15.70
C PHE A 342 -1.32 1.41 -16.32
N ALA A 343 -1.64 1.12 -17.59
CA ALA A 343 -1.03 0.00 -18.31
C ALA A 343 0.48 0.21 -18.47
N PHE A 344 0.91 1.41 -18.85
CA PHE A 344 2.34 1.76 -18.96
C PHE A 344 3.07 1.58 -17.62
N LEU A 345 2.53 2.17 -16.52
CA LEU A 345 3.12 2.03 -15.18
C LEU A 345 3.12 0.56 -14.72
N GLY A 346 2.05 -0.19 -15.02
CA GLY A 346 1.97 -1.61 -14.72
C GLY A 346 3.04 -2.44 -15.44
N PHE A 347 3.31 -2.15 -16.73
CA PHE A 347 4.40 -2.80 -17.46
C PHE A 347 5.77 -2.44 -16.89
N VAL A 348 6.02 -1.17 -16.57
CA VAL A 348 7.26 -0.74 -15.89
C VAL A 348 7.43 -1.49 -14.57
N ALA A 349 6.38 -1.55 -13.75
CA ALA A 349 6.40 -2.27 -12.48
C ALA A 349 6.75 -3.75 -12.66
N ILE A 350 6.13 -4.44 -13.63
CA ILE A 350 6.42 -5.86 -13.91
C ILE A 350 7.87 -6.04 -14.34
N ILE A 351 8.39 -5.20 -15.23
CA ILE A 351 9.79 -5.29 -15.66
C ILE A 351 10.72 -5.11 -14.45
N LEU A 352 10.51 -4.08 -13.63
CA LEU A 352 11.33 -3.81 -12.45
C LEU A 352 11.25 -4.95 -11.42
N ASP A 353 10.06 -5.49 -11.16
CA ASP A 353 9.90 -6.56 -10.17
C ASP A 353 10.52 -7.89 -10.63
N LEU A 354 10.65 -8.12 -11.95
CA LEU A 354 11.31 -9.30 -12.51
C LEU A 354 12.82 -9.13 -12.67
N THR A 355 13.31 -7.93 -13.00
CA THR A 355 14.73 -7.68 -13.30
C THR A 355 15.53 -7.16 -12.11
N ASN A 356 14.90 -6.42 -11.24
CA ASN A 356 15.49 -5.83 -10.03
C ASN A 356 14.47 -5.96 -8.86
N PRO A 357 14.23 -7.18 -8.31
CA PRO A 357 13.23 -7.38 -7.27
C PRO A 357 13.54 -6.57 -6.01
N ILE A 358 12.49 -6.18 -5.29
CA ILE A 358 12.62 -5.51 -3.99
C ILE A 358 13.10 -6.57 -2.99
N ASN A 359 14.25 -6.31 -2.39
CA ASN A 359 14.78 -7.06 -1.25
C ASN A 359 14.55 -6.21 0.01
N LEU A 360 13.97 -6.81 1.05
CA LEU A 360 13.66 -6.20 2.35
C LEU A 360 14.76 -6.45 3.35
#